data_b5a54cbb8033096707bb833ba309c8bd
#
_entry.id   b5a54cbb8033096707bb833ba309c8bd
#
_cell.length_a   1.000
_cell.length_b   1.000
_cell.length_c   1.000
_cell.angle_alpha   90.00
_cell.angle_beta   90.00
_cell.angle_gamma   90.00
#
_symmetry.space_group_name_H-M   'P 1'
#
loop_
_entity.id
_entity.type
_entity.pdbx_description
1 polymer ?
#
loop_
_entity_poly.entity_id
_entity_poly.type
_entity_poly.pdbx_seq_one_letter_code
_entity_poly.pdbx_strand_id
1 'polypeptide(L)'
;MNLLDGKKIANQIKEEIAVEVAEMKARGEKVPHLAAVLVGNDGASLTYVGSKVRSCKRIGFESTLVHLAEDTSEAALLQKVADLNTNADIDGYIVQLPLPKHIDEEKILMAVHPDKDVDGFHPTNFGKMALDMETFIPATPFGIMELLRRYDIDTEGKNTVVIGRSHIVGRPISILMSQKGKVANATVTLTHSRTKDLVEFTKKADIIVSALGVPDFLKGSMVKEGVVIIDVGITRVPDETKEKGYYITGDVDFEEVAPKASYITPVPGGVGPMTIAMLLKNTLLARARKQN
;
A
#
# COMPACT_ATOMS: atom_id res chain seq x y z
N MET A 1 0.87 16.27 -19.63
CA MET A 1 0.87 15.56 -18.34
C MET A 1 -0.52 15.05 -18.03
N ASN A 2 -0.65 13.79 -17.65
CA ASN A 2 -1.88 13.16 -17.18
C ASN A 2 -1.76 12.79 -15.70
N LEU A 3 -2.80 13.04 -14.91
CA LEU A 3 -2.81 12.62 -13.52
C LEU A 3 -3.20 11.14 -13.39
N LEU A 4 -2.42 10.38 -12.63
CA LEU A 4 -2.79 9.05 -12.16
C LEU A 4 -3.66 9.20 -10.91
N ASP A 5 -4.95 9.47 -11.11
CA ASP A 5 -5.92 9.71 -10.02
C ASP A 5 -6.27 8.40 -9.30
N GLY A 6 -5.48 8.08 -8.28
CA GLY A 6 -5.69 6.88 -7.47
C GLY A 6 -6.97 6.93 -6.64
N LYS A 7 -7.45 8.11 -6.26
CA LYS A 7 -8.73 8.26 -5.54
C LYS A 7 -9.91 7.83 -6.43
N LYS A 8 -9.90 8.22 -7.70
CA LYS A 8 -10.91 7.81 -8.68
C LYS A 8 -10.89 6.29 -8.87
N ILE A 9 -9.72 5.71 -9.15
CA ILE A 9 -9.57 4.26 -9.36
C ILE A 9 -9.93 3.48 -8.09
N ALA A 10 -9.47 3.91 -6.92
CA ALA A 10 -9.80 3.26 -5.65
C ALA A 10 -11.32 3.25 -5.37
N ASN A 11 -12.04 4.31 -5.76
CA ASN A 11 -13.50 4.34 -5.63
C ASN A 11 -14.17 3.35 -6.60
N GLN A 12 -13.72 3.26 -7.85
CA GLN A 12 -14.22 2.26 -8.80
C GLN A 12 -14.03 0.83 -8.27
N ILE A 13 -12.84 0.51 -7.76
CA ILE A 13 -12.56 -0.81 -7.18
C ILE A 13 -13.45 -1.10 -5.97
N LYS A 14 -13.67 -0.11 -5.10
CA LYS A 14 -14.58 -0.26 -3.97
C LYS A 14 -16.03 -0.49 -4.40
N GLU A 15 -16.47 0.11 -5.49
CA GLU A 15 -17.80 -0.12 -6.07
C GLU A 15 -17.89 -1.53 -6.67
N GLU A 16 -16.86 -2.00 -7.38
CA GLU A 16 -16.76 -3.38 -7.88
C GLU A 16 -16.87 -4.39 -6.72
N ILE A 17 -16.10 -4.18 -5.63
CA ILE A 17 -16.17 -5.04 -4.44
C ILE A 17 -17.56 -4.98 -3.78
N ALA A 18 -18.17 -3.79 -3.71
CA ALA A 18 -19.50 -3.65 -3.10
C ALA A 18 -20.59 -4.44 -3.85
N VAL A 19 -20.51 -4.52 -5.18
CA VAL A 19 -21.40 -5.35 -6.00
C VAL A 19 -21.21 -6.82 -5.63
N GLU A 20 -19.98 -7.33 -5.59
CA GLU A 20 -19.68 -8.72 -5.24
C GLU A 20 -20.18 -9.06 -3.82
N VAL A 21 -20.00 -8.16 -2.86
CA VAL A 21 -20.49 -8.33 -1.49
C VAL A 21 -22.03 -8.35 -1.43
N ALA A 22 -22.69 -7.53 -2.23
CA ALA A 22 -24.16 -7.53 -2.31
C ALA A 22 -24.67 -8.87 -2.87
N GLU A 23 -24.02 -9.44 -3.86
CA GLU A 23 -24.32 -10.77 -4.39
C GLU A 23 -24.10 -11.89 -3.36
N MET A 24 -22.97 -11.83 -2.58
CA MET A 24 -22.73 -12.76 -1.48
C MET A 24 -23.89 -12.71 -0.46
N LYS A 25 -24.31 -11.51 -0.06
CA LYS A 25 -25.46 -11.33 0.86
C LYS A 25 -26.76 -11.91 0.30
N ALA A 26 -27.02 -11.69 -0.98
CA ALA A 26 -28.22 -12.22 -1.65
C ALA A 26 -28.23 -13.75 -1.68
N ARG A 27 -27.06 -14.39 -1.73
CA ARG A 27 -26.91 -15.85 -1.63
C ARG A 27 -26.91 -16.37 -0.19
N GLY A 28 -27.03 -15.50 0.82
CA GLY A 28 -26.93 -15.88 2.24
C GLY A 28 -25.53 -16.26 2.72
N GLU A 29 -24.50 -15.88 1.97
CA GLU A 29 -23.12 -16.14 2.31
C GLU A 29 -22.58 -15.15 3.35
N LYS A 30 -21.61 -15.61 4.15
CA LYS A 30 -20.87 -14.72 5.06
C LYS A 30 -20.05 -13.72 4.26
N VAL A 31 -20.21 -12.43 4.59
CA VAL A 31 -19.39 -11.38 3.98
C VAL A 31 -17.98 -11.34 4.57
N PRO A 32 -17.01 -10.77 3.85
CA PRO A 32 -15.64 -10.63 4.36
C PRO A 32 -15.58 -9.79 5.65
N HIS A 33 -14.73 -10.21 6.59
CA HIS A 33 -14.52 -9.55 7.88
C HIS A 33 -13.05 -9.17 8.05
N LEU A 34 -12.80 -7.86 8.06
CA LEU A 34 -11.48 -7.28 8.31
C LEU A 34 -11.35 -6.81 9.76
N ALA A 35 -10.34 -7.29 10.48
CA ALA A 35 -9.97 -6.67 11.75
C ALA A 35 -8.75 -5.75 11.58
N ALA A 36 -8.69 -4.70 12.40
CA ALA A 36 -7.54 -3.81 12.49
C ALA A 36 -7.12 -3.68 13.96
N VAL A 37 -5.84 -3.95 14.23
CA VAL A 37 -5.24 -3.75 15.55
C VAL A 37 -4.49 -2.43 15.53
N LEU A 38 -4.79 -1.56 16.48
CA LEU A 38 -4.12 -0.28 16.71
C LEU A 38 -3.60 -0.23 18.15
N VAL A 39 -2.33 0.11 18.31
CA VAL A 39 -1.71 0.30 19.64
C VAL A 39 -1.35 1.77 19.79
N GLY A 40 -1.84 2.39 20.85
CA GLY A 40 -1.63 3.81 21.11
C GLY A 40 -2.54 4.74 20.33
N ASN A 41 -2.19 6.03 20.34
CA ASN A 41 -3.03 7.12 19.83
C ASN A 41 -2.32 8.00 18.78
N ASP A 42 -1.39 7.44 17.99
CA ASP A 42 -0.77 8.20 16.92
C ASP A 42 -1.82 8.72 15.92
N GLY A 43 -1.84 10.02 15.70
CA GLY A 43 -2.88 10.68 14.92
C GLY A 43 -2.92 10.27 13.45
N ALA A 44 -1.77 9.87 12.88
CA ALA A 44 -1.72 9.35 11.51
C ALA A 44 -2.36 7.95 11.46
N SER A 45 -1.97 7.07 12.37
CA SER A 45 -2.49 5.71 12.52
C SER A 45 -4.00 5.70 12.75
N LEU A 46 -4.51 6.55 13.64
CA LEU A 46 -5.96 6.75 13.88
C LEU A 46 -6.70 7.16 12.61
N THR A 47 -6.14 8.08 11.83
CA THR A 47 -6.72 8.54 10.56
C THR A 47 -6.79 7.42 9.53
N TYR A 48 -5.70 6.63 9.40
CA TYR A 48 -5.63 5.49 8.48
C TYR A 48 -6.60 4.37 8.85
N VAL A 49 -6.59 3.95 10.12
CA VAL A 49 -7.51 2.91 10.62
C VAL A 49 -8.96 3.36 10.47
N GLY A 50 -9.28 4.62 10.82
CA GLY A 50 -10.61 5.18 10.62
C GLY A 50 -11.05 5.15 9.15
N SER A 51 -10.14 5.37 8.21
CA SER A 51 -10.43 5.31 6.77
C SER A 51 -10.66 3.86 6.29
N LYS A 52 -9.94 2.88 6.84
CA LYS A 52 -10.13 1.44 6.58
C LYS A 52 -11.52 1.00 7.07
N VAL A 53 -11.88 1.32 8.33
CA VAL A 53 -13.18 0.98 8.92
C VAL A 53 -14.34 1.60 8.12
N ARG A 54 -14.25 2.90 7.78
CA ARG A 54 -15.27 3.56 6.94
C ARG A 54 -15.38 2.91 5.56
N SER A 55 -14.27 2.48 4.98
CA SER A 55 -14.28 1.80 3.68
C SER A 55 -14.94 0.43 3.77
N CYS A 56 -14.67 -0.37 4.81
CA CYS A 56 -15.37 -1.64 5.07
C CYS A 56 -16.88 -1.43 5.16
N LYS A 57 -17.32 -0.48 5.97
CA LYS A 57 -18.76 -0.17 6.12
C LYS A 57 -19.41 0.23 4.79
N ARG A 58 -18.72 1.05 3.99
CA ARG A 58 -19.24 1.52 2.69
C ARG A 58 -19.48 0.39 1.70
N ILE A 59 -18.61 -0.63 1.68
CA ILE A 59 -18.69 -1.75 0.73
C ILE A 59 -19.43 -2.96 1.29
N GLY A 60 -19.91 -2.89 2.54
CA GLY A 60 -20.70 -3.94 3.16
C GLY A 60 -19.91 -5.07 3.83
N PHE A 61 -18.60 -4.88 4.06
CA PHE A 61 -17.80 -5.78 4.89
C PHE A 61 -18.12 -5.65 6.37
N GLU A 62 -17.93 -6.73 7.12
CA GLU A 62 -17.77 -6.66 8.57
C GLU A 62 -16.40 -6.07 8.92
N SER A 63 -16.33 -5.34 10.04
CA SER A 63 -15.05 -4.82 10.51
C SER A 63 -14.98 -4.76 12.03
N THR A 64 -13.83 -5.15 12.59
CA THR A 64 -13.53 -5.07 14.02
C THR A 64 -12.30 -4.18 14.24
N LEU A 65 -12.42 -3.18 15.11
CA LEU A 65 -11.29 -2.40 15.58
C LEU A 65 -10.88 -2.90 16.97
N VAL A 66 -9.64 -3.38 17.08
CA VAL A 66 -8.97 -3.71 18.34
C VAL A 66 -8.04 -2.56 18.68
N HIS A 67 -8.50 -1.65 19.53
CA HIS A 67 -7.71 -0.49 19.96
C HIS A 67 -7.12 -0.78 21.34
N LEU A 68 -5.80 -0.85 21.42
CA LEU A 68 -5.03 -1.15 22.62
C LEU A 68 -4.33 0.12 23.13
N ALA A 69 -4.12 0.18 24.44
CA ALA A 69 -3.41 1.30 25.06
C ALA A 69 -1.93 1.35 24.62
N GLU A 70 -1.32 2.53 24.66
CA GLU A 70 0.06 2.74 24.21
C GLU A 70 1.09 1.95 25.02
N ASP A 71 0.79 1.72 26.30
CA ASP A 71 1.61 0.93 27.24
C ASP A 71 1.35 -0.58 27.18
N THR A 72 0.54 -1.05 26.22
CA THR A 72 0.29 -2.48 26.01
C THR A 72 1.60 -3.23 25.83
N SER A 73 1.83 -4.27 26.64
CA SER A 73 3.03 -5.08 26.54
C SER A 73 3.08 -5.90 25.24
N GLU A 74 4.28 -6.21 24.76
CA GLU A 74 4.47 -7.09 23.60
C GLU A 74 3.77 -8.45 23.79
N ALA A 75 3.85 -9.02 24.97
CA ALA A 75 3.19 -10.30 25.29
C ALA A 75 1.66 -10.20 25.18
N ALA A 76 1.05 -9.10 25.63
CA ALA A 76 -0.39 -8.88 25.51
C ALA A 76 -0.81 -8.69 24.04
N LEU A 77 -0.01 -7.99 23.24
CA LEU A 77 -0.26 -7.85 21.81
C LEU A 77 -0.11 -9.18 21.07
N LEU A 78 0.92 -9.99 21.40
CA LEU A 78 1.09 -11.35 20.84
C LEU A 78 -0.09 -12.26 21.18
N GLN A 79 -0.63 -12.17 22.40
CA GLN A 79 -1.82 -12.94 22.76
C GLN A 79 -3.03 -12.50 21.91
N LYS A 80 -3.19 -11.20 21.68
CA LYS A 80 -4.26 -10.68 20.83
C LYS A 80 -4.12 -11.13 19.38
N VAL A 81 -2.89 -11.18 18.86
CA VAL A 81 -2.58 -11.74 17.53
C VAL A 81 -2.95 -13.22 17.47
N ALA A 82 -2.61 -14.01 18.50
CA ALA A 82 -3.00 -15.42 18.59
C ALA A 82 -4.52 -15.62 18.61
N ASP A 83 -5.25 -14.79 19.36
CA ASP A 83 -6.71 -14.80 19.38
C ASP A 83 -7.31 -14.53 18.00
N LEU A 84 -6.78 -13.55 17.27
CA LEU A 84 -7.23 -13.22 15.90
C LEU A 84 -6.87 -14.31 14.90
N ASN A 85 -5.72 -14.97 15.05
CA ASN A 85 -5.32 -16.10 14.21
C ASN A 85 -6.33 -17.26 14.28
N THR A 86 -6.84 -17.56 15.47
CA THR A 86 -7.77 -18.67 15.71
C THR A 86 -9.24 -18.30 15.52
N ASN A 87 -9.57 -17.02 15.48
CA ASN A 87 -10.94 -16.55 15.31
C ASN A 87 -11.47 -16.84 13.90
N ALA A 88 -12.39 -17.78 13.76
CA ALA A 88 -12.97 -18.19 12.48
C ALA A 88 -13.79 -17.07 11.80
N ASP A 89 -14.31 -16.10 12.59
CA ASP A 89 -15.10 -14.99 12.06
C ASP A 89 -14.26 -13.92 11.37
N ILE A 90 -12.98 -13.83 11.69
CA ILE A 90 -12.05 -12.87 11.08
C ILE A 90 -11.40 -13.51 9.84
N ASP A 91 -11.63 -12.96 8.67
CA ASP A 91 -11.05 -13.48 7.42
C ASP A 91 -9.62 -12.99 7.20
N GLY A 92 -9.33 -11.76 7.55
CA GLY A 92 -8.00 -11.18 7.56
C GLY A 92 -7.90 -10.04 8.56
N TYR A 93 -6.68 -9.72 8.96
CA TYR A 93 -6.46 -8.56 9.83
C TYR A 93 -5.11 -7.90 9.57
N ILE A 94 -5.00 -6.70 10.05
CA ILE A 94 -3.78 -5.90 10.00
C ILE A 94 -3.36 -5.49 11.40
N VAL A 95 -2.06 -5.34 11.61
CA VAL A 95 -1.51 -4.61 12.75
C VAL A 95 -0.99 -3.27 12.22
N GLN A 96 -1.63 -2.18 12.64
CA GLN A 96 -1.28 -0.86 12.14
C GLN A 96 0.09 -0.42 12.62
N LEU A 97 0.98 -0.13 11.70
CA LEU A 97 2.33 0.42 11.96
C LEU A 97 2.30 1.96 11.92
N PRO A 98 3.26 2.62 12.62
CA PRO A 98 4.28 2.02 13.48
C PRO A 98 3.72 1.56 14.84
N LEU A 99 4.40 0.61 15.48
CA LEU A 99 4.12 0.20 16.85
C LEU A 99 4.93 1.06 17.86
N PRO A 100 4.51 1.14 19.14
CA PRO A 100 5.32 1.74 20.19
C PRO A 100 6.72 1.11 20.28
N LYS A 101 7.74 1.92 20.58
CA LYS A 101 9.17 1.51 20.53
C LYS A 101 9.55 0.31 21.41
N HIS A 102 8.76 -0.01 22.43
CA HIS A 102 9.00 -1.15 23.33
C HIS A 102 8.48 -2.48 22.77
N ILE A 103 7.84 -2.48 21.61
CA ILE A 103 7.31 -3.66 20.94
C ILE A 103 8.15 -3.91 19.68
N ASP A 104 8.58 -5.15 19.50
CA ASP A 104 9.28 -5.60 18.30
C ASP A 104 8.28 -5.83 17.16
N GLU A 105 8.29 -4.91 16.18
CA GLU A 105 7.39 -4.97 15.01
C GLU A 105 7.58 -6.25 14.20
N GLU A 106 8.83 -6.71 14.00
CA GLU A 106 9.13 -7.90 13.22
C GLU A 106 8.53 -9.13 13.88
N LYS A 107 8.68 -9.25 15.21
CA LYS A 107 8.11 -10.35 15.97
C LYS A 107 6.58 -10.40 15.91
N ILE A 108 5.92 -9.22 15.95
CA ILE A 108 4.47 -9.13 15.80
C ILE A 108 4.03 -9.53 14.40
N LEU A 109 4.69 -9.02 13.36
CA LEU A 109 4.36 -9.35 11.96
C LEU A 109 4.56 -10.84 11.66
N MET A 110 5.61 -11.46 12.23
CA MET A 110 5.87 -12.90 12.11
C MET A 110 4.83 -13.76 12.85
N ALA A 111 4.16 -13.23 13.87
CA ALA A 111 3.12 -13.96 14.61
C ALA A 111 1.76 -13.96 13.88
N VAL A 112 1.56 -13.07 12.89
CA VAL A 112 0.33 -13.06 12.07
C VAL A 112 0.28 -14.34 11.23
N HIS A 113 -0.87 -15.05 11.22
CA HIS A 113 -1.01 -16.22 10.37
C HIS A 113 -0.99 -15.82 8.88
N PRO A 114 -0.15 -16.44 8.02
CA PRO A 114 -0.04 -16.05 6.61
C PRO A 114 -1.37 -15.97 5.85
N ASP A 115 -2.33 -16.86 6.15
CA ASP A 115 -3.64 -16.87 5.50
C ASP A 115 -4.58 -15.75 5.98
N LYS A 116 -4.17 -14.99 7.01
CA LYS A 116 -4.91 -13.82 7.53
C LYS A 116 -4.14 -12.50 7.37
N ASP A 117 -2.90 -12.57 6.87
CA ASP A 117 -2.03 -11.42 6.62
C ASP A 117 -2.46 -10.70 5.33
N VAL A 118 -3.57 -9.98 5.39
CA VAL A 118 -4.12 -9.25 4.22
C VAL A 118 -3.34 -7.99 3.87
N ASP A 119 -2.41 -7.53 4.71
CA ASP A 119 -1.41 -6.51 4.35
C ASP A 119 -0.28 -7.08 3.47
N GLY A 120 -0.06 -8.42 3.49
CA GLY A 120 0.94 -9.11 2.68
C GLY A 120 2.38 -8.94 3.18
N PHE A 121 2.58 -8.70 4.49
CA PHE A 121 3.91 -8.42 5.05
C PHE A 121 4.62 -9.66 5.59
N HIS A 122 3.86 -10.76 5.83
CA HIS A 122 4.44 -11.99 6.35
C HIS A 122 5.45 -12.59 5.35
N PRO A 123 6.64 -13.03 5.79
CA PRO A 123 7.67 -13.59 4.91
C PRO A 123 7.19 -14.72 3.99
N THR A 124 6.25 -15.54 4.43
CA THR A 124 5.64 -16.57 3.60
C THR A 124 4.92 -15.96 2.40
N ASN A 125 4.11 -14.91 2.59
CA ASN A 125 3.41 -14.23 1.52
C ASN A 125 4.39 -13.49 0.61
N PHE A 126 5.38 -12.83 1.19
CA PHE A 126 6.44 -12.18 0.43
C PHE A 126 7.23 -13.18 -0.44
N GLY A 127 7.60 -14.33 0.11
CA GLY A 127 8.30 -15.38 -0.62
C GLY A 127 7.46 -15.96 -1.76
N LYS A 128 6.18 -16.24 -1.51
CA LYS A 128 5.24 -16.68 -2.54
C LYS A 128 5.10 -15.64 -3.65
N MET A 129 4.93 -14.36 -3.30
CA MET A 129 4.89 -13.26 -4.27
C MET A 129 6.16 -13.20 -5.12
N ALA A 130 7.34 -13.33 -4.49
CA ALA A 130 8.63 -13.30 -5.20
C ALA A 130 8.82 -14.47 -6.16
N LEU A 131 8.13 -15.58 -5.92
CA LEU A 131 8.13 -16.80 -6.76
C LEU A 131 6.92 -16.84 -7.72
N ASP A 132 6.20 -15.76 -7.88
CA ASP A 132 5.01 -15.66 -8.75
C ASP A 132 3.89 -16.67 -8.39
N MET A 133 3.83 -17.04 -7.11
CA MET A 133 2.79 -17.92 -6.57
C MET A 133 1.61 -17.10 -6.03
N GLU A 134 0.42 -17.68 -6.08
CA GLU A 134 -0.77 -17.02 -5.55
C GLU A 134 -0.66 -16.74 -4.05
N THR A 135 -0.78 -15.47 -3.67
CA THR A 135 -0.68 -15.03 -2.29
C THR A 135 -1.33 -13.65 -2.09
N PHE A 136 -1.30 -13.13 -0.85
CA PHE A 136 -1.58 -11.72 -0.59
C PHE A 136 -0.38 -10.88 -0.97
N ILE A 137 -0.61 -9.93 -1.88
CA ILE A 137 0.41 -8.97 -2.30
C ILE A 137 0.38 -7.77 -1.34
N PRO A 138 1.53 -7.23 -0.92
CA PRO A 138 1.57 -6.02 -0.12
C PRO A 138 0.70 -4.91 -0.71
N ALA A 139 -0.22 -4.37 0.10
CA ALA A 139 -1.34 -3.56 -0.40
C ALA A 139 -0.90 -2.31 -1.20
N THR A 140 0.17 -1.63 -0.81
CA THR A 140 0.66 -0.45 -1.53
C THR A 140 1.28 -0.82 -2.89
N PRO A 141 2.23 -1.76 -3.01
CA PRO A 141 2.72 -2.25 -4.30
C PRO A 141 1.61 -2.80 -5.19
N PHE A 142 0.67 -3.55 -4.62
CA PHE A 142 -0.50 -4.03 -5.37
C PHE A 142 -1.31 -2.86 -5.95
N GLY A 143 -1.51 -1.79 -5.17
CA GLY A 143 -2.19 -0.58 -5.61
C GLY A 143 -1.46 0.13 -6.75
N ILE A 144 -0.13 0.15 -6.73
CA ILE A 144 0.69 0.71 -7.82
C ILE A 144 0.49 -0.11 -9.10
N MET A 145 0.61 -1.44 -9.02
CA MET A 145 0.40 -2.32 -10.18
C MET A 145 -1.00 -2.17 -10.78
N GLU A 146 -2.03 -2.11 -9.92
CA GLU A 146 -3.41 -1.93 -10.35
C GLU A 146 -3.64 -0.53 -10.96
N LEU A 147 -2.98 0.51 -10.44
CA LEU A 147 -3.05 1.85 -11.00
C LEU A 147 -2.43 1.88 -12.41
N LEU A 148 -1.24 1.31 -12.58
CA LEU A 148 -0.60 1.18 -13.89
C LEU A 148 -1.48 0.42 -14.88
N ARG A 149 -2.10 -0.67 -14.44
CA ARG A 149 -3.02 -1.48 -15.25
C ARG A 149 -4.27 -0.70 -15.70
N ARG A 150 -4.88 0.07 -14.79
CA ARG A 150 -6.12 0.83 -15.07
C ARG A 150 -5.90 2.03 -15.98
N TYR A 151 -4.69 2.56 -15.99
CA TYR A 151 -4.29 3.63 -16.89
C TYR A 151 -3.61 3.13 -18.18
N ASP A 152 -3.56 1.81 -18.38
CA ASP A 152 -2.95 1.15 -19.52
C ASP A 152 -1.50 1.61 -19.77
N ILE A 153 -0.74 1.77 -18.69
CA ILE A 153 0.66 2.15 -18.75
C ILE A 153 1.48 0.96 -19.21
N ASP A 154 2.14 1.12 -20.35
CA ASP A 154 3.07 0.12 -20.89
C ASP A 154 4.32 0.04 -19.99
N THR A 155 4.58 -1.15 -19.44
CA THR A 155 5.73 -1.44 -18.58
C THR A 155 6.71 -2.41 -19.22
N GLU A 156 6.34 -3.06 -20.33
CA GLU A 156 7.16 -4.08 -20.98
C GLU A 156 8.44 -3.48 -21.56
N GLY A 157 9.59 -4.02 -21.15
CA GLY A 157 10.91 -3.55 -21.57
C GLY A 157 11.28 -2.15 -21.04
N LYS A 158 10.43 -1.51 -20.22
CA LYS A 158 10.70 -0.16 -19.69
C LYS A 158 11.77 -0.19 -18.61
N ASN A 159 12.57 0.84 -18.58
CA ASN A 159 13.55 1.10 -17.54
C ASN A 159 12.86 1.70 -16.32
N THR A 160 12.67 0.91 -15.28
CA THR A 160 12.03 1.36 -14.03
C THR A 160 13.06 1.57 -12.95
N VAL A 161 13.03 2.74 -12.32
CA VAL A 161 13.84 3.04 -11.14
C VAL A 161 12.94 3.13 -9.92
N VAL A 162 13.22 2.30 -8.92
CA VAL A 162 12.55 2.33 -7.61
C VAL A 162 13.50 3.00 -6.63
N ILE A 163 13.08 4.13 -6.03
CA ILE A 163 13.85 4.87 -5.05
C ILE A 163 13.32 4.53 -3.65
N GLY A 164 14.13 3.80 -2.88
CA GLY A 164 13.75 3.25 -1.58
C GLY A 164 13.64 1.73 -1.61
N ARG A 165 14.08 1.08 -0.51
CA ARG A 165 14.17 -0.39 -0.41
C ARG A 165 13.47 -0.97 0.82
N SER A 166 12.40 -0.33 1.26
CA SER A 166 11.58 -0.82 2.36
C SER A 166 10.98 -2.20 2.05
N HIS A 167 10.72 -3.00 3.08
CA HIS A 167 10.09 -4.31 2.93
C HIS A 167 8.61 -4.18 2.54
N ILE A 168 8.00 -3.03 2.82
CA ILE A 168 6.57 -2.80 2.58
C ILE A 168 6.24 -2.19 1.22
N VAL A 169 7.21 -1.51 0.55
CA VAL A 169 7.00 -0.87 -0.76
C VAL A 169 8.13 -1.15 -1.73
N GLY A 170 9.35 -0.66 -1.46
CA GLY A 170 10.43 -0.61 -2.46
C GLY A 170 10.85 -2.00 -2.97
N ARG A 171 11.08 -2.96 -2.09
CA ARG A 171 11.41 -4.34 -2.49
C ARG A 171 10.25 -5.02 -3.20
N PRO A 172 9.02 -5.07 -2.64
CA PRO A 172 7.93 -5.78 -3.32
C PRO A 172 7.58 -5.17 -4.68
N ILE A 173 7.56 -3.83 -4.84
CA ILE A 173 7.25 -3.25 -6.16
C ILE A 173 8.35 -3.56 -7.18
N SER A 174 9.63 -3.60 -6.78
CA SER A 174 10.72 -3.95 -7.69
C SER A 174 10.61 -5.39 -8.21
N ILE A 175 10.15 -6.30 -7.35
CA ILE A 175 9.88 -7.69 -7.71
C ILE A 175 8.69 -7.76 -8.67
N LEU A 176 7.54 -7.20 -8.29
CA LEU A 176 6.31 -7.24 -9.08
C LEU A 176 6.49 -6.67 -10.50
N MET A 177 7.18 -5.55 -10.64
CA MET A 177 7.41 -4.95 -11.95
C MET A 177 8.38 -5.74 -12.82
N SER A 178 9.27 -6.56 -12.23
CA SER A 178 10.20 -7.42 -12.97
C SER A 178 9.66 -8.82 -13.29
N GLN A 179 8.52 -9.21 -12.75
CA GLN A 179 7.87 -10.50 -13.04
C GLN A 179 7.40 -10.59 -14.49
N LYS A 180 7.02 -11.81 -14.93
CA LYS A 180 6.29 -12.01 -16.19
C LYS A 180 4.83 -11.59 -16.01
N GLY A 181 4.29 -10.77 -16.89
CA GLY A 181 2.90 -10.36 -16.79
C GLY A 181 2.54 -9.17 -17.66
N LYS A 182 1.24 -8.89 -17.79
CA LYS A 182 0.71 -7.84 -18.66
C LYS A 182 1.12 -6.42 -18.22
N VAL A 183 1.35 -6.19 -16.93
CA VAL A 183 1.74 -4.88 -16.35
C VAL A 183 3.05 -5.07 -15.57
N ALA A 184 3.96 -5.84 -16.13
CA ALA A 184 5.25 -6.21 -15.56
C ALA A 184 6.30 -6.22 -16.67
N ASN A 185 7.24 -7.17 -16.70
CA ASN A 185 8.29 -7.30 -17.70
C ASN A 185 9.21 -6.06 -17.80
N ALA A 186 9.28 -5.24 -16.76
CA ALA A 186 10.18 -4.08 -16.71
C ALA A 186 11.61 -4.50 -16.32
N THR A 187 12.60 -3.74 -16.79
CA THR A 187 13.95 -3.80 -16.24
C THR A 187 14.01 -2.88 -15.04
N VAL A 188 14.20 -3.43 -13.83
CA VAL A 188 14.09 -2.67 -12.59
C VAL A 188 15.43 -2.44 -11.93
N THR A 189 15.74 -1.18 -11.63
CA THR A 189 16.86 -0.77 -10.79
C THR A 189 16.34 -0.32 -9.43
N LEU A 190 16.67 -1.06 -8.37
CA LEU A 190 16.35 -0.71 -7.00
C LEU A 190 17.47 0.15 -6.40
N THR A 191 17.16 1.40 -6.05
CA THR A 191 18.10 2.38 -5.50
C THR A 191 17.80 2.68 -4.02
N HIS A 192 18.79 3.21 -3.33
CA HIS A 192 18.71 3.48 -1.89
C HIS A 192 19.74 4.54 -1.46
N SER A 193 19.75 4.92 -0.19
CA SER A 193 20.61 5.97 0.38
C SER A 193 22.14 5.75 0.20
N ARG A 194 22.57 4.58 -0.24
CA ARG A 194 23.97 4.27 -0.55
C ARG A 194 24.23 4.14 -2.06
N THR A 195 23.23 4.36 -2.90
CA THR A 195 23.41 4.40 -4.35
C THR A 195 24.20 5.65 -4.71
N LYS A 196 25.31 5.46 -5.41
CA LYS A 196 26.08 6.57 -5.97
C LYS A 196 25.38 7.07 -7.24
N ASP A 197 25.52 8.34 -7.52
CA ASP A 197 25.09 8.98 -8.78
C ASP A 197 23.63 8.65 -9.15
N LEU A 198 22.71 8.73 -8.16
CA LEU A 198 21.29 8.40 -8.33
C LEU A 198 20.68 9.06 -9.59
N VAL A 199 21.08 10.28 -9.91
CA VAL A 199 20.61 11.05 -11.05
C VAL A 199 20.90 10.35 -12.40
N GLU A 200 22.01 9.61 -12.50
CA GLU A 200 22.35 8.83 -13.69
C GLU A 200 21.30 7.72 -13.99
N PHE A 201 20.70 7.17 -12.93
CA PHE A 201 19.63 6.17 -13.05
C PHE A 201 18.30 6.84 -13.39
N THR A 202 17.92 7.88 -12.63
CA THR A 202 16.60 8.50 -12.76
C THR A 202 16.42 9.22 -14.08
N LYS A 203 17.48 9.85 -14.65
CA LYS A 203 17.46 10.47 -15.98
C LYS A 203 17.24 9.48 -17.14
N LYS A 204 17.53 8.20 -16.94
CA LYS A 204 17.33 7.15 -17.94
C LYS A 204 16.02 6.40 -17.76
N ALA A 205 15.33 6.61 -16.62
CA ALA A 205 14.14 5.88 -16.27
C ALA A 205 12.94 6.27 -17.13
N ASP A 206 12.18 5.28 -17.60
CA ASP A 206 10.86 5.45 -18.21
C ASP A 206 9.78 5.59 -17.15
N ILE A 207 9.97 4.86 -16.03
CA ILE A 207 9.07 4.85 -14.87
C ILE A 207 9.92 5.07 -13.61
N ILE A 208 9.47 5.95 -12.72
CA ILE A 208 10.09 6.16 -11.41
C ILE A 208 9.04 5.90 -10.34
N VAL A 209 9.36 5.03 -9.39
CA VAL A 209 8.59 4.83 -8.15
C VAL A 209 9.39 5.43 -7.01
N SER A 210 8.92 6.53 -6.42
CA SER A 210 9.57 7.18 -5.28
C SER A 210 8.89 6.77 -3.99
N ALA A 211 9.64 6.13 -3.08
CA ALA A 211 9.17 5.58 -1.81
C ALA A 211 10.19 5.77 -0.69
N LEU A 212 10.57 7.03 -0.46
CA LEU A 212 11.58 7.46 0.50
C LEU A 212 11.00 7.97 1.82
N GLY A 213 9.84 8.65 1.75
CA GLY A 213 9.31 9.44 2.85
C GLY A 213 10.10 10.74 3.10
N VAL A 214 10.72 11.31 2.06
CA VAL A 214 11.47 12.56 2.11
C VAL A 214 10.81 13.58 1.19
N PRO A 215 10.20 14.64 1.74
CA PRO A 215 9.48 15.65 0.95
C PRO A 215 10.33 16.25 -0.17
N ASP A 216 9.71 16.37 -1.35
CA ASP A 216 10.25 17.08 -2.51
C ASP A 216 11.69 16.66 -2.90
N PHE A 217 12.04 15.41 -2.66
CA PHE A 217 13.36 14.84 -2.94
C PHE A 217 13.65 14.75 -4.44
N LEU A 218 12.70 14.23 -5.22
CA LEU A 218 12.88 14.07 -6.67
C LEU A 218 12.57 15.37 -7.39
N LYS A 219 13.59 15.98 -7.99
CA LYS A 219 13.52 17.27 -8.67
C LYS A 219 13.38 17.12 -10.19
N GLY A 220 12.89 18.18 -10.85
CA GLY A 220 12.78 18.23 -12.30
C GLY A 220 14.11 18.04 -13.06
N SER A 221 15.26 18.45 -12.47
CA SER A 221 16.59 18.22 -13.02
C SER A 221 17.02 16.74 -13.00
N MET A 222 16.35 15.90 -12.20
CA MET A 222 16.68 14.48 -12.01
C MET A 222 15.91 13.55 -12.93
N VAL A 223 14.97 14.03 -13.73
CA VAL A 223 14.10 13.20 -14.56
C VAL A 223 14.20 13.61 -16.05
N LYS A 224 13.85 12.69 -16.94
CA LYS A 224 13.73 12.97 -18.37
C LYS A 224 12.31 13.39 -18.76
N GLU A 225 12.15 13.95 -19.95
CA GLU A 225 10.85 14.19 -20.57
C GLU A 225 10.08 12.89 -20.83
N GLY A 226 8.77 12.90 -20.62
CA GLY A 226 7.89 11.77 -20.87
C GLY A 226 7.90 10.68 -19.80
N VAL A 227 8.61 10.87 -18.69
CA VAL A 227 8.67 9.89 -17.59
C VAL A 227 7.31 9.67 -16.95
N VAL A 228 7.06 8.44 -16.49
CA VAL A 228 5.92 8.10 -15.59
C VAL A 228 6.38 8.15 -14.14
N ILE A 229 5.68 8.90 -13.32
CA ILE A 229 6.04 9.12 -11.91
C ILE A 229 4.98 8.54 -10.98
N ILE A 230 5.40 7.63 -10.12
CA ILE A 230 4.60 7.08 -9.02
C ILE A 230 5.20 7.58 -7.71
N ASP A 231 4.59 8.60 -7.16
CA ASP A 231 4.95 9.13 -5.84
C ASP A 231 4.17 8.39 -4.74
N VAL A 232 4.89 7.66 -3.91
CA VAL A 232 4.36 6.90 -2.79
C VAL A 232 4.47 7.69 -1.48
N GLY A 233 5.29 8.74 -1.48
CA GLY A 233 5.53 9.57 -0.31
C GLY A 233 4.24 10.18 0.25
N ILE A 234 4.08 10.16 1.57
CA ILE A 234 3.02 10.88 2.28
C ILE A 234 3.64 11.45 3.55
N THR A 235 4.03 12.70 3.48
CA THR A 235 4.64 13.39 4.62
C THR A 235 3.78 14.58 5.04
N ARG A 236 3.56 14.72 6.35
CA ARG A 236 2.93 15.90 6.93
C ARG A 236 4.02 16.93 7.20
N VAL A 237 3.94 18.06 6.53
CA VAL A 237 4.84 19.18 6.74
C VAL A 237 4.10 20.24 7.57
N PRO A 238 4.63 20.64 8.73
CA PRO A 238 4.01 21.70 9.55
C PRO A 238 3.86 22.99 8.73
N ASP A 239 2.67 23.62 8.83
CA ASP A 239 2.37 24.89 8.18
C ASP A 239 1.27 25.60 8.97
N GLU A 240 1.66 26.60 9.74
CA GLU A 240 0.76 27.39 10.60
C GLU A 240 -0.28 28.20 9.79
N THR A 241 -0.05 28.41 8.49
CA THR A 241 -1.01 29.11 7.61
C THR A 241 -2.20 28.24 7.21
N LYS A 242 -2.11 26.92 7.42
CA LYS A 242 -3.18 25.97 7.12
C LYS A 242 -4.07 25.74 8.34
N GLU A 243 -5.36 25.65 8.14
CA GLU A 243 -6.35 25.37 9.19
C GLU A 243 -6.02 24.14 10.04
N LYS A 244 -5.39 23.12 9.42
CA LYS A 244 -4.97 21.87 10.09
C LYS A 244 -3.57 21.96 10.71
N GLY A 245 -2.88 23.09 10.60
CA GLY A 245 -1.50 23.24 11.06
C GLY A 245 -0.44 22.50 10.24
N TYR A 246 -0.81 21.88 9.12
CA TYR A 246 0.09 21.16 8.22
C TYR A 246 -0.51 21.00 6.82
N TYR A 247 0.35 20.73 5.86
CA TYR A 247 -0.04 20.20 4.55
C TYR A 247 0.59 18.81 4.30
N ILE A 248 0.06 18.11 3.31
CA ILE A 248 0.58 16.80 2.91
C ILE A 248 1.29 16.95 1.58
N THR A 249 2.52 16.43 1.50
CA THR A 249 3.30 16.35 0.27
C THR A 249 3.89 14.95 0.09
N GLY A 250 4.34 14.67 -1.13
CA GLY A 250 5.03 13.45 -1.49
C GLY A 250 6.55 13.58 -1.47
N ASP A 251 7.22 12.59 -2.04
CA ASP A 251 8.66 12.56 -2.25
C ASP A 251 9.09 13.36 -3.50
N VAL A 252 8.14 13.74 -4.35
CA VAL A 252 8.39 14.36 -5.65
C VAL A 252 8.06 15.84 -5.59
N ASP A 253 8.97 16.68 -6.02
CA ASP A 253 8.69 18.09 -6.29
C ASP A 253 7.72 18.18 -7.47
N PHE A 254 6.43 18.25 -7.15
CA PHE A 254 5.38 18.18 -8.14
C PHE A 254 5.44 19.32 -9.16
N GLU A 255 5.77 20.54 -8.73
CA GLU A 255 5.83 21.72 -9.58
C GLU A 255 6.96 21.62 -10.64
N GLU A 256 8.12 21.09 -10.25
CA GLU A 256 9.25 20.91 -11.15
C GLU A 256 9.11 19.68 -12.05
N VAL A 257 8.52 18.59 -11.56
CA VAL A 257 8.49 17.29 -12.23
C VAL A 257 7.28 17.13 -13.15
N ALA A 258 6.11 17.62 -12.73
CA ALA A 258 4.87 17.45 -13.49
C ALA A 258 4.95 17.97 -14.94
N PRO A 259 5.58 19.11 -15.25
CA PRO A 259 5.72 19.58 -16.64
C PRO A 259 6.44 18.59 -17.56
N LYS A 260 7.34 17.76 -17.00
CA LYS A 260 8.14 16.76 -17.73
C LYS A 260 7.48 15.39 -17.80
N ALA A 261 6.60 15.09 -16.87
CA ALA A 261 5.98 13.77 -16.77
C ALA A 261 4.90 13.56 -17.83
N SER A 262 4.84 12.36 -18.43
CA SER A 262 3.68 11.92 -19.20
C SER A 262 2.51 11.59 -18.30
N TYR A 263 2.80 10.92 -17.17
CA TYR A 263 1.87 10.59 -16.09
C TYR A 263 2.52 10.82 -14.74
N ILE A 264 1.74 11.30 -13.76
CA ILE A 264 2.20 11.51 -12.39
C ILE A 264 1.07 11.28 -11.40
N THR A 265 1.37 10.65 -10.26
CA THR A 265 0.42 10.54 -9.15
C THR A 265 0.39 11.84 -8.34
N PRO A 266 -0.79 12.36 -7.98
CA PRO A 266 -0.88 13.47 -7.04
C PRO A 266 -0.70 13.01 -5.59
N VAL A 267 -0.17 13.88 -4.73
CA VAL A 267 -0.15 13.67 -3.28
C VAL A 267 -0.79 14.89 -2.60
N PRO A 268 -1.91 14.68 -1.87
CA PRO A 268 -2.67 13.44 -1.68
C PRO A 268 -3.53 13.06 -2.89
N GLY A 269 -3.96 11.78 -2.94
CA GLY A 269 -4.95 11.33 -3.93
C GLY A 269 -4.43 10.30 -4.93
N GLY A 270 -3.11 10.05 -4.97
CA GLY A 270 -2.47 9.03 -5.79
C GLY A 270 -2.48 7.64 -5.14
N VAL A 271 -1.32 7.18 -4.68
CA VAL A 271 -1.11 5.80 -4.19
C VAL A 271 -1.88 5.49 -2.89
N GLY A 272 -1.98 6.44 -1.95
CA GLY A 272 -2.59 6.19 -0.65
C GLY A 272 -4.01 5.62 -0.69
N PRO A 273 -4.97 6.18 -1.46
CA PRO A 273 -6.30 5.59 -1.63
C PRO A 273 -6.29 4.18 -2.21
N MET A 274 -5.34 3.86 -3.10
CA MET A 274 -5.18 2.54 -3.71
C MET A 274 -4.77 1.48 -2.67
N THR A 275 -3.92 1.82 -1.72
CA THR A 275 -3.54 0.92 -0.61
C THR A 275 -4.76 0.40 0.13
N ILE A 276 -5.73 1.27 0.44
CA ILE A 276 -6.97 0.86 1.12
C ILE A 276 -7.80 -0.04 0.21
N ALA A 277 -7.94 0.28 -1.07
CA ALA A 277 -8.72 -0.54 -2.01
C ALA A 277 -8.12 -1.95 -2.15
N MET A 278 -6.79 -2.06 -2.21
CA MET A 278 -6.12 -3.37 -2.31
C MET A 278 -6.16 -4.18 -1.01
N LEU A 279 -6.12 -3.53 0.15
CA LEU A 279 -6.37 -4.20 1.42
C LEU A 279 -7.76 -4.87 1.44
N LEU A 280 -8.79 -4.16 0.96
CA LEU A 280 -10.14 -4.72 0.84
C LEU A 280 -10.18 -5.88 -0.16
N LYS A 281 -9.47 -5.78 -1.28
CA LYS A 281 -9.36 -6.85 -2.28
C LYS A 281 -8.66 -8.10 -1.70
N ASN A 282 -7.58 -7.93 -0.94
CA ASN A 282 -6.93 -9.03 -0.23
C ASN A 282 -7.87 -9.66 0.82
N THR A 283 -8.68 -8.85 1.52
CA THR A 283 -9.66 -9.37 2.50
C THR A 283 -10.76 -10.18 1.81
N LEU A 284 -11.22 -9.74 0.65
CA LEU A 284 -12.16 -10.49 -0.17
C LEU A 284 -11.57 -11.83 -0.63
N LEU A 285 -10.32 -11.82 -1.09
CA LEU A 285 -9.57 -13.04 -1.44
C LEU A 285 -9.41 -13.98 -0.24
N ALA A 286 -9.10 -13.44 0.95
CA ALA A 286 -9.00 -14.23 2.17
C ALA A 286 -10.31 -14.96 2.50
N ARG A 287 -11.46 -14.29 2.30
CA ARG A 287 -12.77 -14.88 2.47
C ARG A 287 -13.03 -16.00 1.42
N ALA A 288 -12.70 -15.75 0.17
CA ALA A 288 -12.90 -16.74 -0.91
C ALA A 288 -12.08 -18.02 -0.68
N ARG A 289 -10.83 -17.90 -0.18
CA ARG A 289 -9.97 -19.05 0.13
C ARG A 289 -10.50 -19.94 1.25
N LYS A 290 -11.34 -19.42 2.15
CA LYS A 290 -11.96 -20.21 3.22
C LYS A 290 -13.20 -20.99 2.75
N GLN A 291 -13.70 -20.69 1.57
CA GLN A 291 -14.87 -21.40 1.00
C GLN A 291 -14.48 -22.63 0.17
N ASN A 292 -13.21 -22.68 -0.25
CA ASN A 292 -12.59 -23.80 -0.97
C ASN A 292 -11.80 -24.70 0.00
#